data_6eb0f7c1dcab45cdd31332a826509b38
#
_entry.id   6eb0f7c1dcab45cdd31332a826509b38
#
_cell.length_a   1.000
_cell.length_b   1.000
_cell.length_c   1.000
_cell.angle_alpha   90.00
_cell.angle_beta   90.00
_cell.angle_gamma   90.00
#
_symmetry.space_group_name_H-M   'P 1'
#
loop_
_entity.id
_entity.type
_entity.pdbx_description
1 polymer ?
#
loop_
_entity_poly.entity_id
_entity_poly.type
_entity_poly.pdbx_seq_one_letter_code
_entity_poly.pdbx_strand_id
1 'polypeptide(L)'
;LILNTFIHYKLISIIYIINKMNQDSSNTTKQTFIFVDGSYYCFHRYYSLLNWWKNAFPEEPLDNPIENPVFVEKFKKTFVETLQQIPKKLNLCKPKPKSRGKNKNPVATTTATTSDNDEPIIKMIIGKDCKRQHIWRNDFYDKYKATRPNGGAEDGFMGGPFFKMAYEENLFQQAGAEQILYHPRLEADDCIAIYVKHLVEKYPANECSIYIITSDNDYLQLIRENVHIYNLAFKNLKESKIFTGNPEKDLKIKTIMGDTSDNIPSVFPKCGIKTAIKCVEDPEFFEKKMNDNVAYYEQYLLNDTLVSFDKIPQELVDEFSENNKYI
;
A
#
# COMPACT_ATOMS: atom_id res chain seq x y z
N LEU A 1 52.53 -18.60 -17.86
CA LEU A 1 52.63 -17.11 -17.85
C LEU A 1 51.51 -16.49 -18.70
N ILE A 2 51.29 -16.93 -19.94
CA ILE A 2 50.29 -16.34 -20.88
C ILE A 2 48.83 -16.47 -20.34
N LEU A 3 48.49 -17.57 -19.70
CA LEU A 3 47.13 -17.80 -19.17
C LEU A 3 46.80 -16.84 -17.99
N ASN A 4 47.76 -16.59 -17.10
CA ASN A 4 47.60 -15.65 -15.98
C ASN A 4 47.45 -14.20 -16.45
N THR A 5 48.12 -13.82 -17.51
CA THR A 5 48.03 -12.49 -18.11
C THR A 5 46.64 -12.27 -18.73
N PHE A 6 46.05 -13.30 -19.36
CA PHE A 6 44.72 -13.23 -19.99
C PHE A 6 43.60 -13.14 -18.95
N ILE A 7 43.74 -13.86 -17.84
CA ILE A 7 42.82 -13.79 -16.72
C ILE A 7 42.84 -12.40 -16.05
N HIS A 8 44.05 -11.86 -15.89
CA HIS A 8 44.27 -10.53 -15.31
C HIS A 8 43.64 -9.41 -16.15
N TYR A 9 43.78 -9.46 -17.49
CA TYR A 9 43.16 -8.51 -18.41
C TYR A 9 41.61 -8.61 -18.40
N LYS A 10 41.05 -9.83 -18.33
CA LYS A 10 39.60 -10.01 -18.20
C LYS A 10 39.05 -9.46 -16.85
N LEU A 11 39.78 -9.68 -15.77
CA LEU A 11 39.39 -9.13 -14.45
C LEU A 11 39.43 -7.59 -14.46
N ILE A 12 40.46 -6.99 -15.02
CA ILE A 12 40.55 -5.53 -15.15
C ILE A 12 39.44 -4.97 -16.03
N SER A 13 39.12 -5.64 -17.16
CA SER A 13 37.99 -5.23 -18.01
C SER A 13 36.66 -5.32 -17.30
N ILE A 14 36.42 -6.38 -16.52
CA ILE A 14 35.19 -6.56 -15.72
C ILE A 14 35.11 -5.48 -14.62
N ILE A 15 36.20 -5.22 -13.90
CA ILE A 15 36.24 -4.17 -12.87
C ILE A 15 36.03 -2.78 -13.51
N TYR A 16 36.62 -2.51 -14.70
CA TYR A 16 36.37 -1.27 -15.43
C TYR A 16 34.92 -1.11 -15.86
N ILE A 17 34.29 -2.19 -16.37
CA ILE A 17 32.87 -2.20 -16.75
C ILE A 17 31.98 -1.98 -15.51
N ILE A 18 32.25 -2.67 -14.39
CA ILE A 18 31.53 -2.48 -13.13
C ILE A 18 31.69 -1.05 -12.60
N ASN A 19 32.91 -0.49 -12.63
CA ASN A 19 33.13 0.87 -12.17
C ASN A 19 32.51 1.92 -13.12
N LYS A 20 32.45 1.66 -14.42
CA LYS A 20 31.75 2.50 -15.38
C LYS A 20 30.22 2.43 -15.18
N MET A 21 29.68 1.24 -14.98
CA MET A 21 28.25 1.07 -14.63
C MET A 21 27.91 1.79 -13.31
N ASN A 22 28.81 1.76 -12.31
CA ASN A 22 28.62 2.46 -11.04
C ASN A 22 28.82 3.99 -11.15
N GLN A 23 29.56 4.49 -12.14
CA GLN A 23 29.69 5.93 -12.42
C GLN A 23 28.52 6.49 -13.24
N ASP A 24 27.95 5.69 -14.16
CA ASP A 24 26.76 6.08 -14.92
C ASP A 24 25.49 6.05 -14.06
N SER A 25 25.47 5.34 -12.92
CA SER A 25 24.37 5.33 -11.94
C SER A 25 24.31 6.56 -11.02
N SER A 26 25.26 7.50 -11.12
CA SER A 26 25.34 8.65 -10.20
C SER A 26 24.39 9.81 -10.51
N ASN A 27 23.51 9.70 -11.54
CA ASN A 27 22.57 10.77 -11.93
C ASN A 27 21.14 10.31 -12.24
N THR A 28 20.73 9.10 -11.82
CA THR A 28 19.33 8.71 -11.92
C THR A 28 18.55 9.30 -10.74
N THR A 29 17.71 10.27 -11.02
CA THR A 29 16.79 10.84 -10.01
C THR A 29 15.95 9.72 -9.44
N LYS A 30 16.11 9.44 -8.13
CA LYS A 30 15.39 8.36 -7.44
C LYS A 30 13.89 8.56 -7.60
N GLN A 31 13.20 7.56 -8.18
CA GLN A 31 11.76 7.60 -8.34
C GLN A 31 11.07 7.28 -7.01
N THR A 32 10.00 8.00 -6.71
CA THR A 32 9.23 7.79 -5.49
C THR A 32 7.76 7.57 -5.84
N PHE A 33 7.21 6.43 -5.42
CA PHE A 33 5.83 6.09 -5.61
C PHE A 33 5.09 6.06 -4.27
N ILE A 34 3.91 6.68 -4.22
CA ILE A 34 3.01 6.63 -3.07
C ILE A 34 1.72 5.96 -3.53
N PHE A 35 1.48 4.76 -3.04
CA PHE A 35 0.23 4.05 -3.23
C PHE A 35 -0.70 4.34 -2.05
N VAL A 36 -1.95 4.63 -2.34
CA VAL A 36 -2.97 4.85 -1.31
C VAL A 36 -4.10 3.86 -1.54
N ASP A 37 -4.42 3.09 -0.52
CA ASP A 37 -5.64 2.30 -0.48
C ASP A 37 -6.84 3.25 -0.45
N GLY A 38 -7.59 3.30 -1.54
CA GLY A 38 -8.65 4.29 -1.74
C GLY A 38 -9.80 4.11 -0.78
N SER A 39 -10.21 2.88 -0.51
CA SER A 39 -11.28 2.60 0.44
C SER A 39 -10.87 2.95 1.87
N TYR A 40 -9.68 2.54 2.30
CA TYR A 40 -9.14 2.92 3.60
C TYR A 40 -9.09 4.44 3.77
N TYR A 41 -8.63 5.17 2.74
CA TYR A 41 -8.58 6.63 2.78
C TYR A 41 -9.98 7.25 2.88
N CYS A 42 -10.94 6.81 2.07
CA CYS A 42 -12.33 7.27 2.11
C CYS A 42 -12.97 7.04 3.48
N PHE A 43 -12.85 5.83 4.05
CA PHE A 43 -13.34 5.51 5.41
C PHE A 43 -12.72 6.44 6.45
N HIS A 44 -11.41 6.58 6.45
CA HIS A 44 -10.72 7.44 7.41
C HIS A 44 -11.17 8.90 7.31
N ARG A 45 -11.36 9.43 6.11
CA ARG A 45 -11.81 10.82 5.90
C ARG A 45 -13.25 11.01 6.38
N TYR A 46 -14.13 10.09 6.02
CA TYR A 46 -15.53 10.14 6.41
C TYR A 46 -15.69 10.11 7.94
N TYR A 47 -15.10 9.13 8.62
CA TYR A 47 -15.22 9.01 10.07
C TYR A 47 -14.48 10.14 10.83
N SER A 48 -13.37 10.61 10.31
CA SER A 48 -12.68 11.78 10.89
C SER A 48 -13.56 13.02 10.84
N LEU A 49 -14.30 13.21 9.75
CA LEU A 49 -15.21 14.35 9.61
C LEU A 49 -16.46 14.19 10.48
N LEU A 50 -17.01 12.97 10.60
CA LEU A 50 -18.11 12.71 11.55
C LEU A 50 -17.72 13.04 12.99
N ASN A 51 -16.50 12.66 13.40
CA ASN A 51 -16.01 13.00 14.75
C ASN A 51 -15.82 14.51 14.92
N TRP A 52 -15.32 15.19 13.88
CA TRP A 52 -15.22 16.64 13.89
C TRP A 52 -16.60 17.30 14.03
N TRP A 53 -17.62 16.84 13.29
CA TRP A 53 -18.98 17.37 13.33
C TRP A 53 -19.56 17.25 14.75
N LYS A 54 -19.49 16.06 15.34
CA LYS A 54 -19.98 15.80 16.71
C LYS A 54 -19.36 16.75 17.76
N ASN A 55 -18.10 17.13 17.57
CA ASN A 55 -17.39 18.04 18.49
C ASN A 55 -17.70 19.51 18.19
N ALA A 56 -17.87 19.87 16.94
CA ALA A 56 -18.09 21.28 16.52
C ALA A 56 -19.57 21.70 16.65
N PHE A 57 -20.50 20.73 16.52
CA PHE A 57 -21.94 20.94 16.52
C PHE A 57 -22.65 19.89 17.40
N PRO A 58 -22.37 19.88 18.72
CA PRO A 58 -22.88 18.83 19.61
C PRO A 58 -24.41 18.80 19.73
N GLU A 59 -25.06 19.96 19.51
CA GLU A 59 -26.53 20.11 19.58
C GLU A 59 -27.22 19.90 18.22
N GLU A 60 -26.44 19.68 17.15
CA GLU A 60 -26.95 19.50 15.79
C GLU A 60 -26.69 18.07 15.31
N PRO A 61 -27.60 17.12 15.50
CA PRO A 61 -27.43 15.78 15.02
C PRO A 61 -27.35 15.75 13.48
N LEU A 62 -26.46 14.92 12.96
CA LEU A 62 -26.26 14.76 11.52
C LEU A 62 -26.96 13.48 11.04
N ASP A 63 -28.29 13.60 10.78
CA ASP A 63 -29.12 12.45 10.40
C ASP A 63 -28.79 11.92 9.02
N ASN A 64 -28.58 12.82 8.05
CA ASN A 64 -28.17 12.47 6.69
C ASN A 64 -26.98 13.33 6.23
N PRO A 65 -25.74 12.84 6.38
CA PRO A 65 -24.54 13.63 6.07
C PRO A 65 -24.46 14.15 4.64
N ILE A 66 -24.97 13.40 3.66
CA ILE A 66 -24.88 13.79 2.24
C ILE A 66 -25.83 14.94 1.88
N GLU A 67 -26.88 15.15 2.63
CA GLU A 67 -27.82 16.25 2.44
C GLU A 67 -27.39 17.53 3.14
N ASN A 68 -26.36 17.47 4.00
CA ASN A 68 -25.85 18.65 4.69
C ASN A 68 -24.75 19.33 3.84
N PRO A 69 -24.99 20.52 3.24
CA PRO A 69 -24.04 21.15 2.35
C PRO A 69 -22.74 21.55 3.06
N VAL A 70 -22.81 21.93 4.33
CA VAL A 70 -21.61 22.30 5.12
C VAL A 70 -20.71 21.09 5.33
N PHE A 71 -21.32 19.93 5.64
CA PHE A 71 -20.59 18.68 5.80
C PHE A 71 -19.96 18.24 4.48
N VAL A 72 -20.72 18.29 3.37
CA VAL A 72 -20.24 17.91 2.02
C VAL A 72 -19.06 18.78 1.59
N GLU A 73 -19.18 20.10 1.68
CA GLU A 73 -18.08 21.01 1.31
C GLU A 73 -16.84 20.81 2.19
N LYS A 74 -17.05 20.60 3.49
CA LYS A 74 -15.94 20.31 4.42
C LYS A 74 -15.29 18.98 4.09
N PHE A 75 -16.08 17.95 3.69
CA PHE A 75 -15.54 16.67 3.24
C PHE A 75 -14.63 16.86 2.02
N LYS A 76 -15.14 17.46 0.94
CA LYS A 76 -14.37 17.71 -0.29
C LYS A 76 -13.06 18.43 0.00
N LYS A 77 -13.15 19.56 0.70
CA LYS A 77 -11.98 20.36 1.04
C LYS A 77 -10.94 19.56 1.83
N THR A 78 -11.36 18.95 2.94
CA THR A 78 -10.41 18.23 3.81
C THR A 78 -9.92 16.93 3.21
N PHE A 79 -10.69 16.29 2.31
CA PHE A 79 -10.27 15.14 1.54
C PHE A 79 -9.05 15.48 0.68
N VAL A 80 -9.16 16.53 -0.13
CA VAL A 80 -8.09 17.00 -1.03
C VAL A 80 -6.88 17.49 -0.24
N GLU A 81 -7.07 18.38 0.72
CA GLU A 81 -5.98 18.96 1.52
C GLU A 81 -5.17 17.90 2.28
N THR A 82 -5.86 16.88 2.83
CA THR A 82 -5.18 15.83 3.61
C THR A 82 -4.37 14.90 2.71
N LEU A 83 -4.88 14.55 1.54
CA LEU A 83 -4.17 13.69 0.59
C LEU A 83 -2.92 14.40 0.06
N GLN A 84 -3.03 15.68 -0.29
CA GLN A 84 -1.90 16.51 -0.73
C GLN A 84 -0.77 16.63 0.31
N GLN A 85 -1.07 16.43 1.57
CA GLN A 85 -0.07 16.52 2.63
C GLN A 85 0.71 15.22 2.85
N ILE A 86 0.31 14.10 2.26
CA ILE A 86 0.97 12.80 2.47
C ILE A 86 2.47 12.85 2.15
N PRO A 87 2.93 13.37 1.00
CA PRO A 87 4.36 13.46 0.71
C PRO A 87 5.16 14.23 1.77
N LYS A 88 4.60 15.35 2.25
CA LYS A 88 5.21 16.15 3.30
C LYS A 88 5.25 15.42 4.65
N LYS A 89 4.21 14.70 4.99
CA LYS A 89 4.13 13.90 6.23
C LYS A 89 5.09 12.72 6.23
N LEU A 90 5.39 12.18 5.06
CA LEU A 90 6.42 11.16 4.85
C LEU A 90 7.84 11.75 4.76
N ASN A 91 8.01 13.06 4.95
CA ASN A 91 9.30 13.78 4.82
C ASN A 91 9.95 13.65 3.43
N LEU A 92 9.14 13.51 2.37
CA LEU A 92 9.62 13.35 1.00
C LEU A 92 9.84 14.69 0.29
N CYS A 93 9.28 15.78 0.80
CA CYS A 93 9.46 17.13 0.28
C CYS A 93 10.55 17.87 1.07
N LYS A 94 11.44 18.58 0.37
CA LYS A 94 12.41 19.46 1.02
C LYS A 94 11.67 20.57 1.80
N PRO A 95 12.06 20.90 3.02
CA PRO A 95 11.45 22.03 3.75
C PRO A 95 11.71 23.32 2.97
N LYS A 96 10.65 24.05 2.61
CA LYS A 96 10.81 25.38 2.01
C LYS A 96 11.63 26.26 2.96
N PRO A 97 12.69 26.96 2.48
CA PRO A 97 13.47 27.86 3.32
C PRO A 97 12.52 28.89 3.95
N LYS A 98 12.53 28.98 5.27
CA LYS A 98 11.78 30.02 5.98
C LYS A 98 12.29 31.38 5.48
N SER A 99 11.43 32.17 4.84
CA SER A 99 11.76 33.54 4.49
C SER A 99 12.09 34.33 5.77
N ARG A 100 13.38 34.51 6.03
CA ARG A 100 13.82 35.43 7.10
C ARG A 100 13.38 36.84 6.71
N GLY A 101 12.67 37.47 7.64
CA GLY A 101 12.17 38.82 7.50
C GLY A 101 13.22 39.78 6.97
N LYS A 102 12.72 40.75 6.24
CA LYS A 102 13.42 41.87 5.61
C LYS A 102 14.43 42.53 6.54
N ASN A 103 15.72 42.40 6.25
CA ASN A 103 16.70 43.45 6.58
C ASN A 103 17.52 43.73 5.32
N LYS A 104 17.45 44.98 4.90
CA LYS A 104 18.15 45.53 3.74
C LYS A 104 19.64 45.66 4.07
N ASN A 105 20.50 45.04 3.24
CA ASN A 105 21.74 45.70 2.73
C ASN A 105 22.37 44.79 1.66
N PRO A 106 22.73 45.29 0.49
CA PRO A 106 23.28 44.49 -0.61
C PRO A 106 24.79 44.45 -0.46
N VAL A 107 25.34 43.27 -0.18
CA VAL A 107 26.74 42.98 -0.46
C VAL A 107 26.73 41.88 -1.51
N ALA A 108 27.24 42.20 -2.69
CA ALA A 108 27.43 41.29 -3.79
C ALA A 108 28.46 40.25 -3.40
N THR A 109 28.03 38.99 -3.28
CA THR A 109 28.96 37.86 -3.24
C THR A 109 28.44 36.84 -4.23
N THR A 110 29.28 36.53 -5.19
CA THR A 110 29.10 35.53 -6.25
C THR A 110 28.67 34.20 -5.67
N THR A 111 27.41 33.84 -5.87
CA THR A 111 26.86 32.55 -5.46
C THR A 111 26.96 31.57 -6.60
N ALA A 112 27.63 30.46 -6.32
CA ALA A 112 27.55 29.26 -7.11
C ALA A 112 26.08 28.85 -7.27
N THR A 113 25.58 28.78 -8.49
CA THR A 113 24.28 28.25 -8.88
C THR A 113 24.26 26.77 -8.58
N THR A 114 23.71 26.36 -7.45
CA THR A 114 23.23 25.00 -7.27
C THR A 114 21.96 24.89 -8.11
N SER A 115 21.97 24.02 -9.09
CA SER A 115 20.86 23.73 -9.99
C SER A 115 19.65 23.28 -9.19
N ASP A 116 18.51 23.97 -9.39
CA ASP A 116 17.19 23.71 -8.74
C ASP A 116 16.50 22.42 -9.21
N ASN A 117 17.23 21.45 -9.80
CA ASN A 117 16.66 20.31 -10.51
C ASN A 117 16.62 18.98 -9.74
N ASP A 118 16.80 18.97 -8.41
CA ASP A 118 16.89 17.74 -7.61
C ASP A 118 15.68 17.52 -6.66
N GLU A 119 14.48 17.95 -7.02
CA GLU A 119 13.31 17.49 -6.29
C GLU A 119 12.94 16.06 -6.75
N PRO A 120 12.71 15.10 -5.82
CA PRO A 120 12.32 13.77 -6.20
C PRO A 120 10.97 13.80 -6.92
N ILE A 121 10.88 13.12 -8.06
CA ILE A 121 9.62 12.93 -8.77
C ILE A 121 8.76 11.99 -7.92
N ILE A 122 7.68 12.53 -7.34
CA ILE A 122 6.75 11.77 -6.50
C ILE A 122 5.49 11.49 -7.30
N LYS A 123 5.18 10.22 -7.53
CA LYS A 123 3.97 9.75 -8.21
C LYS A 123 3.00 9.19 -7.19
N MET A 124 1.80 9.76 -7.12
CA MET A 124 0.73 9.28 -6.23
C MET A 124 -0.29 8.47 -7.02
N ILE A 125 -0.56 7.27 -6.56
CA ILE A 125 -1.38 6.26 -7.23
C ILE A 125 -2.40 5.72 -6.23
N ILE A 126 -3.65 5.59 -6.65
CA ILE A 126 -4.76 5.15 -5.79
C ILE A 126 -5.24 3.77 -6.22
N GLY A 127 -5.31 2.82 -5.29
CA GLY A 127 -6.01 1.55 -5.51
C GLY A 127 -7.51 1.72 -5.29
N LYS A 128 -8.32 1.18 -6.20
CA LYS A 128 -9.79 1.20 -6.12
C LYS A 128 -10.33 -0.21 -6.11
N ASP A 129 -11.20 -0.51 -5.13
CA ASP A 129 -11.86 -1.81 -5.04
C ASP A 129 -12.86 -2.03 -6.18
N CYS A 130 -12.95 -3.28 -6.62
CA CYS A 130 -14.07 -3.74 -7.44
C CYS A 130 -15.34 -3.88 -6.58
N LYS A 131 -16.47 -4.19 -7.22
CA LYS A 131 -17.69 -4.54 -6.49
C LYS A 131 -17.49 -5.87 -5.75
N ARG A 132 -17.90 -5.95 -4.47
CA ARG A 132 -17.74 -7.14 -3.60
C ARG A 132 -18.15 -8.44 -4.28
N GLN A 133 -19.28 -8.44 -4.99
CA GLN A 133 -19.80 -9.62 -5.69
C GLN A 133 -18.92 -10.10 -6.84
N HIS A 134 -17.98 -9.30 -7.31
CA HIS A 134 -17.11 -9.61 -8.44
C HIS A 134 -15.68 -9.95 -8.02
N ILE A 135 -15.36 -9.91 -6.72
CA ILE A 135 -14.04 -10.23 -6.20
C ILE A 135 -13.68 -11.65 -6.63
N TRP A 136 -12.51 -11.85 -7.22
CA TRP A 136 -12.06 -13.15 -7.74
C TRP A 136 -12.00 -14.25 -6.67
N ARG A 137 -11.77 -13.88 -5.41
CA ARG A 137 -11.73 -14.80 -4.27
C ARG A 137 -13.07 -15.50 -4.03
N ASN A 138 -14.18 -14.92 -4.47
CA ASN A 138 -15.51 -15.53 -4.38
C ASN A 138 -15.64 -16.80 -5.22
N ASP A 139 -14.81 -16.96 -6.26
CA ASP A 139 -14.80 -18.18 -7.09
C ASP A 139 -14.26 -19.40 -6.32
N PHE A 140 -13.45 -19.15 -5.30
CA PHE A 140 -12.85 -20.18 -4.45
C PHE A 140 -13.57 -20.34 -3.11
N TYR A 141 -14.21 -19.26 -2.61
CA TYR A 141 -14.87 -19.26 -1.32
C TYR A 141 -16.06 -18.29 -1.32
N ASP A 142 -17.26 -18.84 -1.41
CA ASP A 142 -18.52 -18.11 -1.50
C ASP A 142 -18.87 -17.28 -0.24
N LYS A 143 -18.23 -17.62 0.89
CA LYS A 143 -18.38 -16.89 2.16
C LYS A 143 -17.32 -15.81 2.39
N TYR A 144 -16.45 -15.55 1.42
CA TYR A 144 -15.43 -14.50 1.52
C TYR A 144 -16.08 -13.14 1.79
N LYS A 145 -15.68 -12.49 2.89
CA LYS A 145 -16.24 -11.20 3.37
C LYS A 145 -17.76 -11.19 3.61
N ALA A 146 -18.41 -12.36 3.70
CA ALA A 146 -19.87 -12.46 3.85
C ALA A 146 -20.39 -11.86 5.17
N THR A 147 -19.56 -11.80 6.20
CA THR A 147 -19.89 -11.20 7.50
C THR A 147 -19.77 -9.68 7.53
N ARG A 148 -19.16 -9.08 6.50
CA ARG A 148 -19.07 -7.63 6.42
C ARG A 148 -20.42 -7.03 6.03
N PRO A 149 -20.87 -5.95 6.70
CA PRO A 149 -22.06 -5.21 6.30
C PRO A 149 -22.03 -4.85 4.82
N ASN A 150 -23.17 -4.84 4.14
CA ASN A 150 -23.25 -4.49 2.72
C ASN A 150 -22.94 -3.01 2.44
N GLY A 151 -22.66 -2.22 3.48
CA GLY A 151 -22.26 -0.83 3.38
C GLY A 151 -23.36 0.11 2.89
N GLY A 152 -24.62 -0.31 3.06
CA GLY A 152 -25.81 0.50 2.79
C GLY A 152 -26.30 1.24 4.02
N ALA A 153 -27.25 2.16 3.84
CA ALA A 153 -27.92 2.88 4.93
C ALA A 153 -28.63 1.92 5.91
N GLU A 154 -29.03 0.75 5.45
CA GLU A 154 -29.63 -0.31 6.28
C GLU A 154 -28.68 -0.83 7.36
N ASP A 155 -27.37 -0.80 7.09
CA ASP A 155 -26.30 -1.19 8.02
C ASP A 155 -25.82 -0.01 8.89
N GLY A 156 -26.44 1.18 8.78
CA GLY A 156 -26.06 2.41 9.49
C GLY A 156 -24.82 3.11 8.92
N PHE A 157 -24.25 2.63 7.81
CA PHE A 157 -23.13 3.29 7.14
C PHE A 157 -23.62 4.26 6.06
N MET A 158 -23.47 5.56 6.30
CA MET A 158 -23.89 6.61 5.38
C MET A 158 -22.72 7.19 4.55
N GLY A 159 -21.57 6.54 4.57
CA GLY A 159 -20.36 7.00 3.82
C GLY A 159 -20.38 6.67 2.34
N GLY A 160 -21.23 5.74 1.88
CA GLY A 160 -21.27 5.30 0.48
C GLY A 160 -21.35 6.42 -0.55
N PRO A 161 -22.26 7.41 -0.41
CA PRO A 161 -22.33 8.56 -1.31
C PRO A 161 -21.03 9.38 -1.37
N PHE A 162 -20.31 9.49 -0.25
CA PHE A 162 -19.02 10.21 -0.20
C PHE A 162 -17.90 9.43 -0.90
N PHE A 163 -17.91 8.10 -0.83
CA PHE A 163 -16.99 7.26 -1.61
C PHE A 163 -17.25 7.44 -3.11
N LYS A 164 -18.50 7.38 -3.51
CA LYS A 164 -18.91 7.62 -4.90
C LYS A 164 -18.45 9.00 -5.35
N MET A 165 -18.71 10.05 -4.58
CA MET A 165 -18.28 11.43 -4.82
C MET A 165 -16.77 11.55 -5.00
N ALA A 166 -15.96 10.87 -4.17
CA ALA A 166 -14.51 10.95 -4.24
C ALA A 166 -13.97 10.52 -5.62
N TYR A 167 -14.60 9.54 -6.27
CA TYR A 167 -14.23 9.10 -7.61
C TYR A 167 -14.92 9.90 -8.72
N GLU A 168 -16.22 10.17 -8.62
CA GLU A 168 -16.99 10.84 -9.66
C GLU A 168 -16.64 12.33 -9.83
N GLU A 169 -16.32 13.00 -8.73
CA GLU A 169 -15.86 14.38 -8.76
C GLU A 169 -14.34 14.52 -8.84
N ASN A 170 -13.60 13.42 -9.06
CA ASN A 170 -12.15 13.38 -9.21
C ASN A 170 -11.37 14.01 -8.02
N LEU A 171 -11.83 13.80 -6.77
CA LEU A 171 -11.18 14.41 -5.60
C LEU A 171 -9.75 13.88 -5.41
N PHE A 172 -9.47 12.64 -5.81
CA PHE A 172 -8.13 12.07 -5.79
C PHE A 172 -7.19 12.80 -6.77
N GLN A 173 -7.65 13.04 -8.00
CA GLN A 173 -6.88 13.76 -9.02
C GLN A 173 -6.68 15.22 -8.64
N GLN A 174 -7.70 15.88 -8.08
CA GLN A 174 -7.58 17.24 -7.54
C GLN A 174 -6.52 17.32 -6.43
N ALA A 175 -6.30 16.24 -5.70
CA ALA A 175 -5.25 16.13 -4.70
C ALA A 175 -3.87 15.77 -5.25
N GLY A 176 -3.75 15.55 -6.57
CA GLY A 176 -2.48 15.24 -7.24
C GLY A 176 -2.24 13.75 -7.47
N ALA A 177 -3.27 12.90 -7.36
CA ALA A 177 -3.14 11.51 -7.81
C ALA A 177 -3.02 11.44 -9.33
N GLU A 178 -1.98 10.78 -9.82
CA GLU A 178 -1.71 10.65 -11.26
C GLU A 178 -2.51 9.52 -11.89
N GLN A 179 -2.81 8.47 -11.10
CA GLN A 179 -3.52 7.29 -11.59
C GLN A 179 -4.45 6.71 -10.52
N ILE A 180 -5.57 6.13 -10.98
CA ILE A 180 -6.41 5.25 -10.19
C ILE A 180 -6.29 3.85 -10.80
N LEU A 181 -5.79 2.90 -10.02
CA LEU A 181 -5.72 1.49 -10.39
C LEU A 181 -7.07 0.85 -10.16
N TYR A 182 -7.57 0.16 -11.16
CA TYR A 182 -8.85 -0.51 -11.08
C TYR A 182 -8.90 -1.72 -12.02
N HIS A 183 -9.49 -2.79 -11.54
CA HIS A 183 -9.89 -3.93 -12.33
C HIS A 183 -11.25 -4.44 -11.84
N PRO A 184 -12.17 -4.91 -12.71
CA PRO A 184 -13.53 -5.27 -12.32
C PRO A 184 -13.62 -6.48 -11.37
N ARG A 185 -12.54 -7.24 -11.20
CA ARG A 185 -12.47 -8.44 -10.34
C ARG A 185 -11.41 -8.37 -9.23
N LEU A 186 -10.56 -7.33 -9.21
CA LEU A 186 -9.51 -7.16 -8.20
C LEU A 186 -9.93 -6.18 -7.13
N GLU A 187 -9.49 -6.41 -5.91
CA GLU A 187 -9.58 -5.45 -4.81
C GLU A 187 -8.46 -4.41 -4.94
N ALA A 188 -8.54 -3.32 -4.18
CA ALA A 188 -7.53 -2.26 -4.20
C ALA A 188 -6.13 -2.77 -3.84
N ASP A 189 -6.06 -3.68 -2.87
CA ASP A 189 -4.83 -4.32 -2.40
C ASP A 189 -4.21 -5.23 -3.46
N ASP A 190 -5.01 -6.00 -4.22
CA ASP A 190 -4.54 -6.78 -5.37
C ASP A 190 -3.91 -5.87 -6.43
N CYS A 191 -4.63 -4.81 -6.82
CA CYS A 191 -4.15 -3.85 -7.81
C CYS A 191 -2.82 -3.22 -7.40
N ILE A 192 -2.71 -2.78 -6.14
CA ILE A 192 -1.48 -2.19 -5.60
C ILE A 192 -0.38 -3.26 -5.53
N ALA A 193 -0.68 -4.49 -5.10
CA ALA A 193 0.30 -5.56 -5.00
C ALA A 193 0.91 -5.91 -6.36
N ILE A 194 0.10 -6.04 -7.41
CA ILE A 194 0.57 -6.30 -8.78
C ILE A 194 1.52 -5.18 -9.22
N TYR A 195 1.11 -3.92 -9.03
CA TYR A 195 1.93 -2.78 -9.45
C TYR A 195 3.24 -2.68 -8.67
N VAL A 196 3.20 -2.86 -7.34
CA VAL A 196 4.39 -2.84 -6.48
C VAL A 196 5.37 -3.94 -6.85
N LYS A 197 4.89 -5.17 -7.10
CA LYS A 197 5.73 -6.28 -7.58
C LYS A 197 6.43 -5.92 -8.89
N HIS A 198 5.70 -5.36 -9.86
CA HIS A 198 6.28 -4.89 -11.11
C HIS A 198 7.38 -3.83 -10.88
N LEU A 199 7.18 -2.86 -9.99
CA LEU A 199 8.20 -1.84 -9.69
C LEU A 199 9.44 -2.42 -9.03
N VAL A 200 9.26 -3.37 -8.09
CA VAL A 200 10.36 -4.05 -7.40
C VAL A 200 11.20 -4.88 -8.37
N GLU A 201 10.57 -5.49 -9.37
CA GLU A 201 11.27 -6.22 -10.42
C GLU A 201 11.98 -5.30 -11.42
N LYS A 202 11.33 -4.17 -11.76
CA LYS A 202 11.83 -3.22 -12.76
C LYS A 202 12.99 -2.36 -12.28
N TYR A 203 12.98 -1.95 -11.00
CA TYR A 203 13.93 -0.99 -10.46
C TYR A 203 14.76 -1.57 -9.31
N PRO A 204 16.07 -1.36 -9.30
CA PRO A 204 16.90 -1.62 -8.13
C PRO A 204 16.42 -0.84 -6.90
N ALA A 205 16.61 -1.38 -5.70
CA ALA A 205 16.11 -0.80 -4.46
C ALA A 205 16.65 0.63 -4.17
N ASN A 206 17.83 0.95 -4.64
CA ASN A 206 18.45 2.29 -4.51
C ASN A 206 17.85 3.33 -5.49
N GLU A 207 17.22 2.91 -6.58
CA GLU A 207 16.65 3.78 -7.62
C GLU A 207 15.14 4.07 -7.44
N CYS A 208 14.46 3.25 -6.66
CA CYS A 208 13.02 3.37 -6.44
C CYS A 208 12.69 3.31 -4.95
N SER A 209 11.83 4.21 -4.47
CA SER A 209 11.21 4.14 -3.14
C SER A 209 9.70 4.03 -3.27
N ILE A 210 9.11 3.08 -2.57
CA ILE A 210 7.69 2.76 -2.62
C ILE A 210 7.09 2.94 -1.22
N TYR A 211 6.04 3.76 -1.13
CA TYR A 211 5.28 3.99 0.09
C TYR A 211 3.84 3.54 -0.12
N ILE A 212 3.31 2.73 0.78
CA ILE A 212 1.92 2.28 0.76
C ILE A 212 1.22 2.87 1.97
N ILE A 213 0.10 3.56 1.74
CA ILE A 213 -0.72 4.18 2.78
C ILE A 213 -1.96 3.32 3.01
N THR A 214 -1.93 2.54 4.08
CA THR A 214 -2.99 1.62 4.48
C THR A 214 -2.89 1.29 5.97
N SER A 215 -3.93 0.70 6.56
CA SER A 215 -3.86 0.05 7.88
C SER A 215 -3.96 -1.47 7.78
N ASP A 216 -4.08 -2.00 6.57
CA ASP A 216 -4.23 -3.43 6.35
C ASP A 216 -2.87 -4.13 6.44
N ASN A 217 -2.81 -5.17 7.27
CA ASN A 217 -1.62 -5.96 7.48
C ASN A 217 -1.32 -6.93 6.31
N ASP A 218 -2.25 -7.12 5.38
CA ASP A 218 -2.02 -7.97 4.22
C ASP A 218 -0.92 -7.41 3.32
N TYR A 219 -0.78 -6.10 3.29
CA TYR A 219 0.33 -5.45 2.60
C TYR A 219 1.72 -5.73 3.18
N LEU A 220 1.83 -6.29 4.39
CA LEU A 220 3.12 -6.71 4.97
C LEU A 220 3.85 -7.74 4.12
N GLN A 221 3.13 -8.49 3.27
CA GLN A 221 3.69 -9.40 2.27
C GLN A 221 4.60 -8.70 1.25
N LEU A 222 4.35 -7.41 1.01
CA LEU A 222 5.08 -6.60 0.02
C LEU A 222 6.34 -5.94 0.59
N ILE A 223 6.60 -6.06 1.89
CA ILE A 223 7.76 -5.42 2.53
C ILE A 223 9.06 -5.91 1.89
N ARG A 224 9.85 -4.94 1.44
CA ARG A 224 11.24 -5.08 0.94
C ARG A 224 12.07 -3.92 1.50
N GLU A 225 13.33 -3.85 1.13
CA GLU A 225 14.23 -2.77 1.55
C GLU A 225 13.67 -1.38 1.17
N ASN A 226 13.14 -1.26 -0.04
CA ASN A 226 12.61 -0.02 -0.62
C ASN A 226 11.07 0.10 -0.57
N VAL A 227 10.36 -0.83 0.09
CA VAL A 227 8.90 -0.78 0.28
C VAL A 227 8.57 -0.48 1.73
N HIS A 228 7.84 0.60 1.95
CA HIS A 228 7.49 1.14 3.26
C HIS A 228 5.97 1.25 3.38
N ILE A 229 5.40 0.79 4.49
CA ILE A 229 3.96 0.78 4.72
C ILE A 229 3.64 1.65 5.93
N TYR A 230 2.77 2.65 5.74
CA TYR A 230 2.35 3.58 6.78
C TYR A 230 0.82 3.68 6.84
N ASN A 231 0.29 3.84 8.04
CA ASN A 231 -1.10 4.24 8.19
C ASN A 231 -1.28 5.77 8.07
N LEU A 232 -2.51 6.25 8.08
CA LEU A 232 -2.81 7.70 7.99
C LEU A 232 -2.46 8.49 9.27
N ALA A 233 -2.04 7.81 10.35
CA ALA A 233 -1.36 8.43 11.48
C ALA A 233 0.17 8.48 11.29
N PHE A 234 0.67 8.06 10.12
CA PHE A 234 2.09 7.99 9.75
C PHE A 234 2.94 7.10 10.67
N LYS A 235 2.31 6.06 11.23
CA LYS A 235 3.01 4.98 11.93
C LYS A 235 3.39 3.89 10.94
N ASN A 236 4.64 3.45 11.00
CA ASN A 236 5.14 2.37 10.16
C ASN A 236 4.56 1.03 10.62
N LEU A 237 3.96 0.26 9.70
CA LEU A 237 3.37 -1.04 10.02
C LEU A 237 4.44 -2.09 10.38
N LYS A 238 5.69 -1.90 9.99
CA LYS A 238 6.83 -2.73 10.44
C LYS A 238 7.04 -2.70 11.97
N GLU A 239 6.57 -1.65 12.64
CA GLU A 239 6.66 -1.50 14.09
C GLU A 239 5.45 -2.13 14.82
N SER A 240 4.52 -2.71 14.07
CA SER A 240 3.37 -3.38 14.66
C SER A 240 3.82 -4.68 15.37
N LYS A 241 3.12 -5.01 16.46
CA LYS A 241 3.41 -6.26 17.22
C LYS A 241 3.10 -7.54 16.42
N ILE A 242 2.42 -7.42 15.28
CA ILE A 242 2.03 -8.53 14.41
C ILE A 242 3.17 -8.89 13.48
N PHE A 243 4.00 -7.92 13.08
CA PHE A 243 5.08 -8.14 12.15
C PHE A 243 6.28 -8.84 12.84
N THR A 244 6.63 -10.02 12.34
CA THR A 244 7.76 -10.83 12.88
C THR A 244 9.12 -10.38 12.36
N GLY A 245 9.15 -9.47 11.38
CA GLY A 245 10.37 -9.08 10.63
C GLY A 245 10.61 -9.90 9.37
N ASN A 246 9.77 -10.90 9.10
CA ASN A 246 9.87 -11.75 7.92
C ASN A 246 8.49 -11.90 7.23
N PRO A 247 8.29 -11.28 6.05
CA PRO A 247 7.01 -11.32 5.33
C PRO A 247 6.50 -12.73 5.01
N GLU A 248 7.39 -13.67 4.71
CA GLU A 248 7.01 -15.04 4.40
C GLU A 248 6.47 -15.77 5.64
N LYS A 249 7.10 -15.52 6.81
CA LYS A 249 6.60 -16.07 8.09
C LYS A 249 5.25 -15.46 8.43
N ASP A 250 5.09 -14.17 8.25
CA ASP A 250 3.84 -13.46 8.54
C ASP A 250 2.70 -13.96 7.65
N LEU A 251 2.96 -14.19 6.36
CA LEU A 251 2.00 -14.80 5.44
C LEU A 251 1.59 -16.21 5.90
N LYS A 252 2.55 -17.07 6.25
CA LYS A 252 2.25 -18.41 6.78
C LYS A 252 1.45 -18.38 8.07
N ILE A 253 1.78 -17.48 8.99
CA ILE A 253 1.03 -17.28 10.23
C ILE A 253 -0.42 -16.92 9.90
N LYS A 254 -0.63 -15.97 8.97
CA LYS A 254 -1.96 -15.55 8.54
C LYS A 254 -2.72 -16.70 7.84
N THR A 255 -2.08 -17.43 6.95
CA THR A 255 -2.66 -18.60 6.28
C THR A 255 -3.16 -19.62 7.31
N ILE A 256 -2.37 -19.92 8.34
CA ILE A 256 -2.76 -20.89 9.38
C ILE A 256 -3.86 -20.34 10.28
N MET A 257 -3.78 -19.07 10.66
CA MET A 257 -4.71 -18.43 11.59
C MET A 257 -6.06 -18.10 10.93
N GLY A 258 -6.06 -17.90 9.61
CA GLY A 258 -7.20 -17.32 8.88
C GLY A 258 -7.37 -15.83 9.15
N ASP A 259 -8.49 -15.28 8.71
CA ASP A 259 -8.88 -13.89 8.91
C ASP A 259 -10.37 -13.76 9.21
N THR A 260 -10.69 -13.44 10.44
CA THR A 260 -12.10 -13.28 10.86
C THR A 260 -12.78 -12.08 10.20
N SER A 261 -12.00 -11.03 9.85
CA SER A 261 -12.57 -9.85 9.18
C SER A 261 -12.99 -10.14 7.75
N ASP A 262 -12.36 -11.13 7.11
CA ASP A 262 -12.66 -11.60 5.76
C ASP A 262 -13.47 -12.92 5.76
N ASN A 263 -13.87 -13.34 6.95
CA ASN A 263 -14.60 -14.59 7.16
C ASN A 263 -13.82 -15.83 6.72
N ILE A 264 -12.49 -15.78 6.81
CA ILE A 264 -11.59 -16.90 6.51
C ILE A 264 -11.34 -17.67 7.81
N PRO A 265 -11.76 -18.95 7.91
CA PRO A 265 -11.55 -19.72 9.13
C PRO A 265 -10.10 -20.14 9.31
N SER A 266 -9.70 -20.37 10.56
CA SER A 266 -8.38 -20.95 10.85
C SER A 266 -8.28 -22.39 10.36
N VAL A 267 -7.07 -22.83 10.00
CA VAL A 267 -6.77 -24.21 9.57
C VAL A 267 -7.11 -25.22 10.65
N PHE A 268 -6.78 -24.88 11.89
CA PHE A 268 -7.04 -25.74 13.04
C PHE A 268 -8.12 -25.16 13.95
N PRO A 269 -8.97 -25.96 14.58
CA PRO A 269 -9.92 -25.45 15.56
C PRO A 269 -9.20 -24.69 16.69
N LYS A 270 -9.75 -23.50 17.04
CA LYS A 270 -9.21 -22.62 18.10
C LYS A 270 -7.73 -22.22 17.87
N CYS A 271 -7.31 -22.12 16.61
CA CYS A 271 -5.96 -21.68 16.27
C CYS A 271 -5.85 -20.15 16.35
N GLY A 272 -5.25 -19.66 17.43
CA GLY A 272 -4.86 -18.26 17.55
C GLY A 272 -3.41 -18.03 17.18
N ILE A 273 -2.96 -16.76 17.27
CA ILE A 273 -1.63 -16.31 16.88
C ILE A 273 -0.49 -17.14 17.49
N LYS A 274 -0.60 -17.53 18.78
CA LYS A 274 0.45 -18.34 19.44
C LYS A 274 0.63 -19.72 18.81
N THR A 275 -0.49 -20.37 18.45
CA THR A 275 -0.47 -21.68 17.78
C THR A 275 0.08 -21.55 16.37
N ALA A 276 -0.32 -20.52 15.63
CA ALA A 276 0.15 -20.27 14.28
C ALA A 276 1.66 -19.98 14.25
N ILE A 277 2.17 -19.15 15.17
CA ILE A 277 3.61 -18.89 15.31
C ILE A 277 4.35 -20.20 15.59
N LYS A 278 3.86 -21.02 16.55
CA LYS A 278 4.49 -22.31 16.84
C LYS A 278 4.53 -23.22 15.63
N CYS A 279 3.47 -23.27 14.81
CA CYS A 279 3.46 -24.04 13.57
C CYS A 279 4.52 -23.59 12.56
N VAL A 280 4.82 -22.28 12.51
CA VAL A 280 5.83 -21.73 11.60
C VAL A 280 7.26 -21.94 12.10
N GLU A 281 7.46 -21.93 13.42
CA GLU A 281 8.77 -22.11 14.08
C GLU A 281 9.14 -23.55 14.26
N ASP A 282 8.17 -24.47 14.35
CA ASP A 282 8.35 -25.91 14.58
C ASP A 282 7.65 -26.69 13.44
N PRO A 283 8.38 -27.01 12.35
CA PRO A 283 7.84 -27.75 11.21
C PRO A 283 7.30 -29.14 11.57
N GLU A 284 7.92 -29.85 12.54
CA GLU A 284 7.46 -31.17 12.98
C GLU A 284 6.11 -31.07 13.69
N PHE A 285 5.95 -30.05 14.53
CA PHE A 285 4.66 -29.77 15.18
C PHE A 285 3.58 -29.43 14.15
N PHE A 286 3.91 -28.63 13.13
CA PHE A 286 2.98 -28.31 12.05
C PHE A 286 2.56 -29.55 11.27
N GLU A 287 3.53 -30.36 10.82
CA GLU A 287 3.28 -31.58 10.06
C GLU A 287 2.42 -32.58 10.86
N LYS A 288 2.76 -32.77 12.16
CA LYS A 288 1.95 -33.62 13.03
C LYS A 288 0.50 -33.13 13.11
N LYS A 289 0.26 -31.83 13.25
CA LYS A 289 -1.11 -31.27 13.25
C LYS A 289 -1.83 -31.45 11.93
N MET A 290 -1.14 -31.24 10.80
CA MET A 290 -1.72 -31.42 9.47
C MET A 290 -2.15 -32.86 9.22
N ASN A 291 -1.41 -33.83 9.74
CA ASN A 291 -1.72 -35.26 9.63
C ASN A 291 -2.90 -35.72 10.50
N ASP A 292 -3.35 -34.91 11.46
CA ASP A 292 -4.53 -35.22 12.29
C ASP A 292 -5.84 -35.29 11.48
N ASN A 293 -5.93 -34.51 10.38
CA ASN A 293 -7.13 -34.46 9.54
C ASN A 293 -6.83 -33.90 8.14
N VAL A 294 -7.24 -34.63 7.09
CA VAL A 294 -7.08 -34.21 5.70
C VAL A 294 -7.72 -32.85 5.43
N ALA A 295 -8.86 -32.53 6.07
CA ALA A 295 -9.51 -31.23 5.92
C ALA A 295 -8.65 -30.04 6.32
N TYR A 296 -7.62 -30.22 7.16
CA TYR A 296 -6.69 -29.15 7.52
C TYR A 296 -5.80 -28.76 6.36
N TYR A 297 -5.41 -29.73 5.54
CA TYR A 297 -4.64 -29.46 4.34
C TYR A 297 -5.46 -28.70 3.29
N GLU A 298 -6.71 -29.11 3.07
CA GLU A 298 -7.63 -28.40 2.17
C GLU A 298 -7.88 -26.96 2.65
N GLN A 299 -8.12 -26.79 3.94
CA GLN A 299 -8.30 -25.46 4.53
C GLN A 299 -7.05 -24.58 4.41
N TYR A 300 -5.86 -25.17 4.58
CA TYR A 300 -4.59 -24.45 4.42
C TYR A 300 -4.42 -23.96 2.97
N LEU A 301 -4.66 -24.80 2.00
CA LEU A 301 -4.57 -24.44 0.58
C LEU A 301 -5.59 -23.35 0.21
N LEU A 302 -6.82 -23.46 0.72
CA LEU A 302 -7.84 -22.44 0.51
C LEU A 302 -7.40 -21.11 1.13
N ASN A 303 -6.96 -21.12 2.38
CA ASN A 303 -6.50 -19.90 3.05
C ASN A 303 -5.31 -19.27 2.32
N ASP A 304 -4.33 -20.06 1.89
CA ASP A 304 -3.19 -19.59 1.10
C ASP A 304 -3.65 -18.90 -0.19
N THR A 305 -4.65 -19.48 -0.87
CA THR A 305 -5.25 -18.87 -2.06
C THR A 305 -5.92 -17.54 -1.74
N LEU A 306 -6.62 -17.44 -0.61
CA LEU A 306 -7.40 -16.25 -0.27
C LEU A 306 -6.56 -15.10 0.27
N VAL A 307 -5.43 -15.38 0.95
CA VAL A 307 -4.64 -14.33 1.62
C VAL A 307 -3.37 -13.93 0.88
N SER A 308 -2.83 -14.79 0.00
CA SER A 308 -1.56 -14.54 -0.67
C SER A 308 -1.73 -13.74 -1.97
N PHE A 309 -0.99 -12.63 -2.10
CA PHE A 309 -0.91 -11.89 -3.37
C PHE A 309 -0.16 -12.66 -4.48
N ASP A 310 0.52 -13.76 -4.15
CA ASP A 310 1.13 -14.64 -5.17
C ASP A 310 0.12 -15.60 -5.79
N LYS A 311 -1.11 -15.66 -5.25
CA LYS A 311 -2.21 -16.50 -5.73
C LYS A 311 -3.24 -15.76 -6.58
N ILE A 312 -3.05 -14.47 -6.82
CA ILE A 312 -3.88 -13.75 -7.79
C ILE A 312 -3.78 -14.48 -9.13
N PRO A 313 -4.91 -14.88 -9.77
CA PRO A 313 -4.90 -15.58 -11.04
C PRO A 313 -4.11 -14.81 -12.10
N GLN A 314 -3.20 -15.49 -12.79
CA GLN A 314 -2.29 -14.86 -13.77
C GLN A 314 -3.05 -14.14 -14.87
N GLU A 315 -4.20 -14.67 -15.32
CA GLU A 315 -5.07 -14.01 -16.30
C GLU A 315 -5.52 -12.62 -15.84
N LEU A 316 -5.86 -12.45 -14.54
CA LEU A 316 -6.26 -11.15 -13.99
C LEU A 316 -5.06 -10.21 -13.84
N VAL A 317 -3.87 -10.75 -13.57
CA VAL A 317 -2.62 -9.97 -13.55
C VAL A 317 -2.30 -9.43 -14.94
N ASP A 318 -2.46 -10.25 -15.97
CA ASP A 318 -2.22 -9.89 -17.37
C ASP A 318 -3.24 -8.84 -17.84
N GLU A 319 -4.54 -9.08 -17.63
CA GLU A 319 -5.62 -8.12 -17.93
C GLU A 319 -5.42 -6.77 -17.20
N PHE A 320 -5.04 -6.82 -15.93
CA PHE A 320 -4.75 -5.61 -15.16
C PHE A 320 -3.57 -4.85 -15.75
N SER A 321 -2.49 -5.54 -16.11
CA SER A 321 -1.27 -4.96 -16.66
C SER A 321 -1.48 -4.34 -18.05
N GLU A 322 -2.35 -4.93 -18.88
CA GLU A 322 -2.72 -4.37 -20.18
C GLU A 322 -3.55 -3.09 -20.04
N ASN A 323 -4.45 -3.03 -19.06
CA ASN A 323 -5.39 -1.93 -18.85
C ASN A 323 -4.83 -0.78 -18.00
N ASN A 324 -3.80 -1.03 -17.20
CA ASN A 324 -3.19 -0.05 -16.32
C ASN A 324 -1.75 0.23 -16.75
N LYS A 325 -1.52 1.41 -17.34
CA LYS A 325 -0.17 1.83 -17.71
C LYS A 325 0.69 1.99 -16.45
N TYR A 326 1.84 1.36 -16.45
CA TYR A 326 2.86 1.60 -15.43
C TYR A 326 3.59 2.92 -15.71
N ILE A 327 3.36 3.94 -14.88
CA ILE A 327 3.91 5.31 -15.02
C ILE A 327 5.18 5.50 -14.23
#